data_7f58259b219e11cfef4bcc94844627c6
#
_entry.id   7f58259b219e11cfef4bcc94844627c6
#
_cell.length_a   1.000
_cell.length_b   1.000
_cell.length_c   1.000
_cell.angle_alpha   90.00
_cell.angle_beta   90.00
_cell.angle_gamma   90.00
#
_symmetry.space_group_name_H-M   'P 1'
#
loop_
_entity.id
_entity.type
_entity.pdbx_description
1 polymer ?
#
loop_
_entity_poly.entity_id
_entity_poly.type
_entity_poly.pdbx_seq_one_letter_code
_entity_poly.pdbx_strand_id
1 'polypeptide(L)'
;LFYDDAIKGSQLLELTLTARSKNADDPIPMCGVPHHAAQNYIDILVDQGYKVAICEQMEDPKAAKGMVKREVIQLVTPGTTTDQKAEDAKENNYLTAVSFDAATKKYGFAYTDLSTGELKVAILDDIESVVNEAVGLRTREIVADQYFVEHFGERFKELNILVSQQNDVEISAELSYLIQDLTSP
;
A
#
# COMPACT_ATOMS: atom_id res chain seq x y z
N LEU A 1 -16.35 7.60 3.41
CA LEU A 1 -16.32 6.14 3.34
C LEU A 1 -17.76 5.62 3.22
N PHE A 2 -17.96 4.50 2.54
CA PHE A 2 -19.27 3.89 2.28
C PHE A 2 -19.21 2.38 2.48
N TYR A 3 -20.37 1.74 2.69
CA TYR A 3 -20.53 0.29 2.83
C TYR A 3 -19.61 -0.28 3.93
N ASP A 4 -18.93 -1.38 3.64
CA ASP A 4 -18.04 -2.08 4.58
C ASP A 4 -16.87 -1.19 5.01
N ASP A 5 -16.35 -0.33 4.12
CA ASP A 5 -15.31 0.64 4.46
C ASP A 5 -15.81 1.67 5.49
N ALA A 6 -17.09 2.05 5.44
CA ALA A 6 -17.66 2.96 6.43
C ALA A 6 -17.83 2.27 7.79
N ILE A 7 -18.27 1.02 7.82
CA ILE A 7 -18.41 0.23 9.04
C ILE A 7 -17.04 0.05 9.70
N LYS A 8 -16.06 -0.42 8.94
CA LYS A 8 -14.70 -0.65 9.42
C LYS A 8 -14.00 0.66 9.81
N GLY A 9 -14.09 1.67 8.95
CA GLY A 9 -13.49 2.99 9.20
C GLY A 9 -14.08 3.68 10.42
N SER A 10 -15.39 3.55 10.68
CA SER A 10 -16.03 4.13 11.87
C SER A 10 -15.47 3.53 13.16
N GLN A 11 -15.16 2.23 13.17
CA GLN A 11 -14.59 1.54 14.32
C GLN A 11 -13.11 1.90 14.52
N LEU A 12 -12.30 1.89 13.44
CA LEU A 12 -10.87 2.15 13.50
C LEU A 12 -10.53 3.61 13.82
N LEU A 13 -11.37 4.54 13.38
CA LEU A 13 -11.15 5.99 13.48
C LEU A 13 -12.06 6.64 14.51
N GLU A 14 -12.84 5.85 15.27
CA GLU A 14 -13.80 6.33 16.26
C GLU A 14 -14.79 7.38 15.68
N LEU A 15 -15.22 7.15 14.43
CA LEU A 15 -16.14 8.04 13.73
C LEU A 15 -17.59 7.60 13.89
N THR A 16 -18.51 8.57 13.87
CA THR A 16 -19.93 8.27 13.87
C THR A 16 -20.33 7.60 12.56
N LEU A 17 -20.83 6.36 12.64
CA LEU A 17 -21.47 5.69 11.53
C LEU A 17 -22.86 6.30 11.28
N THR A 18 -23.12 6.72 10.07
CA THR A 18 -24.42 7.25 9.63
C THR A 18 -24.90 6.49 8.40
N ALA A 19 -25.97 6.90 7.81
CA ALA A 19 -26.46 6.33 6.57
C ALA A 19 -26.89 7.41 5.57
N ARG A 20 -26.54 7.20 4.33
CA ARG A 20 -27.11 7.95 3.22
C ARG A 20 -28.49 7.37 2.91
N SER A 21 -29.47 8.24 2.63
CA SER A 21 -30.85 7.83 2.35
C SER A 21 -31.50 7.04 3.50
N LYS A 22 -31.47 7.60 4.72
CA LYS A 22 -31.99 6.97 5.94
C LYS A 22 -33.43 6.45 5.86
N ASN A 23 -34.22 7.00 4.93
CA ASN A 23 -35.63 6.62 4.71
C ASN A 23 -35.83 5.62 3.56
N ALA A 24 -34.76 5.11 2.97
CA ALA A 24 -34.83 4.05 1.96
C ALA A 24 -34.95 2.67 2.63
N ASP A 25 -35.49 1.70 1.90
CA ASP A 25 -35.60 0.31 2.39
C ASP A 25 -34.21 -0.32 2.65
N ASP A 26 -33.16 0.19 1.99
CA ASP A 26 -31.78 -0.26 2.17
C ASP A 26 -30.85 0.97 2.34
N PRO A 27 -30.68 1.48 3.56
CA PRO A 27 -29.84 2.65 3.81
C PRO A 27 -28.35 2.32 3.67
N ILE A 28 -27.60 3.11 2.89
CA ILE A 28 -26.18 2.90 2.63
C ILE A 28 -25.35 3.37 3.83
N PRO A 29 -24.61 2.48 4.54
CA PRO A 29 -23.71 2.88 5.61
C PRO A 29 -22.69 3.91 5.11
N MET A 30 -22.46 4.95 5.89
CA MET A 30 -21.55 6.05 5.56
C MET A 30 -20.89 6.60 6.81
N CYS A 31 -19.60 6.92 6.75
CA CYS A 31 -18.94 7.80 7.70
C CYS A 31 -18.09 8.83 6.95
N GLY A 32 -17.80 9.94 7.58
CA GLY A 32 -17.05 11.03 6.97
C GLY A 32 -16.14 11.73 7.96
N VAL A 33 -15.12 12.35 7.40
CA VAL A 33 -14.13 13.16 8.12
C VAL A 33 -14.14 14.58 7.52
N PRO A 34 -13.81 15.61 8.31
CA PRO A 34 -13.60 16.94 7.76
C PRO A 34 -12.45 16.92 6.75
N HIS A 35 -12.63 17.61 5.61
CA HIS A 35 -11.62 17.62 4.55
C HIS A 35 -10.22 18.07 5.04
N HIS A 36 -10.18 19.10 5.89
CA HIS A 36 -8.90 19.62 6.43
C HIS A 36 -8.20 18.65 7.41
N ALA A 37 -8.92 17.69 7.94
CA ALA A 37 -8.36 16.67 8.85
C ALA A 37 -8.14 15.32 8.16
N ALA A 38 -8.47 15.18 6.88
CA ALA A 38 -8.44 13.91 6.17
C ALA A 38 -7.07 13.23 6.23
N GLN A 39 -5.97 14.00 6.13
CA GLN A 39 -4.61 13.46 6.18
C GLN A 39 -4.35 12.71 7.49
N ASN A 40 -4.71 13.26 8.63
CA ASN A 40 -4.50 12.60 9.92
C ASN A 40 -5.23 11.24 10.02
N TYR A 41 -6.43 11.15 9.44
CA TYR A 41 -7.19 9.89 9.41
C TYR A 41 -6.60 8.88 8.41
N ILE A 42 -6.04 9.35 7.31
CA ILE A 42 -5.30 8.51 6.36
C ILE A 42 -4.09 7.92 7.05
N ASP A 43 -3.30 8.75 7.75
CA ASP A 43 -2.10 8.33 8.47
C ASP A 43 -2.42 7.25 9.51
N ILE A 44 -3.49 7.43 10.30
CA ILE A 44 -3.93 6.43 11.29
C ILE A 44 -4.23 5.08 10.63
N LEU A 45 -4.94 5.08 9.48
CA LEU A 45 -5.26 3.84 8.77
C LEU A 45 -4.00 3.18 8.19
N VAL A 46 -3.12 3.97 7.60
CA VAL A 46 -1.87 3.49 7.00
C VAL A 46 -0.93 2.94 8.08
N ASP A 47 -0.85 3.58 9.23
CA ASP A 47 -0.07 3.11 10.39
C ASP A 47 -0.59 1.78 10.93
N GLN A 48 -1.88 1.49 10.79
CA GLN A 48 -2.50 0.20 11.10
C GLN A 48 -2.37 -0.83 9.97
N GLY A 49 -1.62 -0.54 8.90
CA GLY A 49 -1.35 -1.46 7.79
C GLY A 49 -2.41 -1.46 6.69
N TYR A 50 -3.34 -0.49 6.66
CA TYR A 50 -4.34 -0.41 5.59
C TYR A 50 -3.84 0.42 4.41
N LYS A 51 -4.34 0.06 3.20
CA LYS A 51 -4.21 0.90 2.01
C LYS A 51 -5.40 1.84 1.93
N VAL A 52 -5.15 3.10 1.57
CA VAL A 52 -6.19 4.13 1.45
C VAL A 52 -6.21 4.68 0.03
N ALA A 53 -7.32 4.48 -0.68
CA ALA A 53 -7.55 5.08 -1.98
C ALA A 53 -8.28 6.42 -1.81
N ILE A 54 -7.67 7.49 -2.29
CA ILE A 54 -8.28 8.82 -2.32
C ILE A 54 -8.98 8.99 -3.65
N CYS A 55 -10.31 9.20 -3.58
CA CYS A 55 -11.15 9.38 -4.75
C CYS A 55 -11.72 10.81 -4.75
N GLU A 56 -11.55 11.51 -5.86
CA GLU A 56 -12.12 12.84 -6.04
C GLU A 56 -13.21 12.89 -7.11
N GLN A 57 -14.06 13.90 -6.99
CA GLN A 57 -15.07 14.21 -8.00
C GLN A 57 -14.40 14.97 -9.13
N MET A 58 -14.52 14.46 -10.36
CA MET A 58 -13.84 15.02 -11.53
C MET A 58 -14.67 16.08 -12.26
N GLU A 59 -15.91 16.30 -11.83
CA GLU A 59 -16.84 17.26 -12.47
C GLU A 59 -17.68 17.98 -11.42
N ASP A 60 -18.17 19.19 -11.79
CA ASP A 60 -19.06 19.95 -10.90
C ASP A 60 -20.39 19.21 -10.73
N PRO A 61 -20.81 18.88 -9.50
CA PRO A 61 -22.09 18.23 -9.23
C PRO A 61 -23.31 18.97 -9.80
N LYS A 62 -23.21 20.29 -9.97
CA LYS A 62 -24.29 21.10 -10.54
C LYS A 62 -24.39 21.01 -12.06
N ALA A 63 -23.29 20.64 -12.72
CA ALA A 63 -23.21 20.47 -14.17
C ALA A 63 -23.44 19.02 -14.62
N ALA A 64 -23.30 18.06 -13.72
CA ALA A 64 -23.45 16.65 -14.02
C ALA A 64 -24.88 16.26 -14.35
N LYS A 65 -25.08 15.64 -15.51
CA LYS A 65 -26.36 15.05 -15.95
C LYS A 65 -26.49 13.61 -15.42
N GLY A 66 -26.47 13.43 -14.10
CA GLY A 66 -26.57 12.10 -13.49
C GLY A 66 -25.57 11.93 -12.35
N MET A 67 -24.96 10.72 -12.24
CA MET A 67 -23.99 10.43 -11.21
C MET A 67 -22.64 11.09 -11.51
N VAL A 68 -22.15 11.91 -10.58
CA VAL A 68 -20.86 12.61 -10.70
C VAL A 68 -19.74 11.59 -10.85
N LYS A 69 -18.90 11.75 -11.89
CA LYS A 69 -17.73 10.93 -12.13
C LYS A 69 -16.72 11.10 -10.99
N ARG A 70 -16.20 9.98 -10.50
CA ARG A 70 -15.15 9.93 -9.49
C ARG A 70 -13.99 9.10 -10.00
N GLU A 71 -12.78 9.52 -9.68
CA GLU A 71 -11.56 8.77 -10.00
C GLU A 71 -10.66 8.66 -8.78
N VAL A 72 -9.94 7.55 -8.69
CA VAL A 72 -8.87 7.39 -7.72
C VAL A 72 -7.70 8.24 -8.17
N ILE A 73 -7.35 9.25 -7.38
CA ILE A 73 -6.25 10.17 -7.69
C ILE A 73 -4.96 9.81 -6.97
N GLN A 74 -5.08 9.07 -5.87
CA GLN A 74 -3.93 8.66 -5.07
C GLN A 74 -4.24 7.37 -4.32
N LEU A 75 -3.23 6.49 -4.23
CA LEU A 75 -3.22 5.33 -3.35
C LEU A 75 -2.11 5.53 -2.31
N VAL A 76 -2.49 5.58 -1.04
CA VAL A 76 -1.54 5.69 0.08
C VAL A 76 -1.41 4.32 0.74
N THR A 77 -0.18 3.83 0.88
CA THR A 77 0.12 2.53 1.47
C THR A 77 1.24 2.65 2.52
N PRO A 78 1.40 1.68 3.44
CA PRO A 78 2.44 1.74 4.47
C PRO A 78 3.86 1.93 3.95
N GLY A 79 4.19 1.35 2.79
CA GLY A 79 5.52 1.46 2.16
C GLY A 79 5.71 2.70 1.28
N THR A 80 4.62 3.39 0.89
CA THR A 80 4.68 4.53 -0.03
C THR A 80 4.44 5.89 0.64
N THR A 81 4.17 5.91 1.95
CA THR A 81 4.04 7.17 2.68
C THR A 81 5.40 7.85 2.84
N THR A 82 5.46 9.11 2.46
CA THR A 82 6.66 9.96 2.59
C THR A 82 6.53 10.99 3.70
N ASP A 83 5.32 11.18 4.22
CA ASP A 83 5.04 12.11 5.32
C ASP A 83 5.37 11.44 6.66
N GLN A 84 6.64 11.50 7.02
CA GLN A 84 7.06 11.15 8.38
C GLN A 84 6.74 12.31 9.30
N LYS A 85 6.03 12.05 10.41
CA LYS A 85 5.93 13.02 11.50
C LYS A 85 7.33 13.45 11.91
N ALA A 86 7.51 14.72 12.22
CA ALA A 86 8.82 15.30 12.51
C ALA A 86 9.62 14.56 13.62
N GLU A 87 8.95 13.75 14.44
CA GLU A 87 9.54 12.91 15.47
C GLU A 87 10.13 11.61 14.88
N ASP A 88 9.58 11.10 13.77
CA ASP A 88 10.01 9.86 13.10
C ASP A 88 10.94 10.12 11.90
N ALA A 89 11.26 11.38 11.63
CA ALA A 89 12.05 11.83 10.46
C ALA A 89 13.47 11.22 10.36
N LYS A 90 13.88 10.40 11.32
CA LYS A 90 15.18 9.72 11.36
C LYS A 90 15.13 8.26 10.95
N GLU A 91 13.94 7.68 10.78
CA GLU A 91 13.79 6.29 10.37
C GLU A 91 13.42 6.22 8.88
N ASN A 92 14.14 5.39 8.14
CA ASN A 92 13.82 5.11 6.75
C ASN A 92 12.50 4.34 6.66
N ASN A 93 11.67 4.64 5.66
CA ASN A 93 10.48 3.87 5.35
C ASN A 93 10.71 3.09 4.05
N TYR A 94 10.99 1.80 4.18
CA TYR A 94 11.32 0.96 3.05
C TYR A 94 10.08 0.30 2.44
N LEU A 95 9.91 0.49 1.13
CA LEU A 95 9.09 -0.35 0.27
C LEU A 95 9.97 -1.50 -0.23
N THR A 96 9.54 -2.72 -0.01
CA THR A 96 10.30 -3.92 -0.37
C THR A 96 9.57 -4.70 -1.46
N ALA A 97 10.31 -5.24 -2.42
CA ALA A 97 9.79 -6.15 -3.42
C ALA A 97 10.49 -7.52 -3.29
N VAL A 98 9.71 -8.59 -3.43
CA VAL A 98 10.21 -9.96 -3.37
C VAL A 98 9.68 -10.75 -4.57
N SER A 99 10.56 -11.50 -5.21
CA SER A 99 10.22 -12.43 -6.28
C SER A 99 10.85 -13.80 -6.01
N PHE A 100 10.18 -14.88 -6.40
CA PHE A 100 10.71 -16.22 -6.30
C PHE A 100 11.11 -16.75 -7.67
N ASP A 101 12.36 -17.17 -7.82
CA ASP A 101 12.85 -17.87 -9.01
C ASP A 101 12.75 -19.39 -8.84
N ALA A 102 11.79 -19.99 -9.53
CA ALA A 102 11.56 -21.44 -9.46
C ALA A 102 12.71 -22.30 -10.03
N ALA A 103 13.53 -21.74 -10.93
CA ALA A 103 14.65 -22.45 -11.53
C ALA A 103 15.83 -22.58 -10.56
N THR A 104 16.19 -21.49 -9.91
CA THR A 104 17.29 -21.44 -8.94
C THR A 104 16.85 -21.72 -7.50
N LYS A 105 15.53 -21.66 -7.23
CA LYS A 105 14.89 -21.73 -5.90
C LYS A 105 15.39 -20.64 -4.94
N LYS A 106 15.78 -19.50 -5.51
CA LYS A 106 16.25 -18.33 -4.76
C LYS A 106 15.21 -17.22 -4.80
N TYR A 107 15.37 -16.25 -3.92
CA TYR A 107 14.52 -15.08 -3.81
C TYR A 107 15.29 -13.85 -4.26
N GLY A 108 14.73 -13.11 -5.24
CA GLY A 108 15.12 -11.74 -5.50
C GLY A 108 14.52 -10.84 -4.41
N PHE A 109 15.33 -10.02 -3.79
CA PHE A 109 14.93 -9.09 -2.73
C PHE A 109 15.42 -7.70 -3.10
N ALA A 110 14.50 -6.76 -3.22
CA ALA A 110 14.82 -5.37 -3.50
C ALA A 110 14.09 -4.46 -2.50
N TYR A 111 14.74 -3.38 -2.09
CA TYR A 111 14.08 -2.39 -1.25
C TYR A 111 14.51 -0.97 -1.63
N THR A 112 13.58 -0.05 -1.42
CA THR A 112 13.79 1.37 -1.72
C THR A 112 13.19 2.24 -0.63
N ASP A 113 13.85 3.35 -0.33
CA ASP A 113 13.29 4.45 0.43
C ASP A 113 12.91 5.56 -0.56
N LEU A 114 11.60 5.82 -0.68
CA LEU A 114 11.08 6.80 -1.63
C LEU A 114 11.49 8.25 -1.28
N SER A 115 11.82 8.51 -0.03
CA SER A 115 12.24 9.84 0.43
C SER A 115 13.68 10.18 0.04
N THR A 116 14.55 9.17 0.01
CA THR A 116 15.98 9.32 -0.30
C THR A 116 16.33 8.89 -1.72
N GLY A 117 15.48 8.09 -2.36
CA GLY A 117 15.75 7.47 -3.65
C GLY A 117 16.78 6.32 -3.56
N GLU A 118 17.11 5.84 -2.35
CA GLU A 118 17.98 4.69 -2.19
C GLU A 118 17.29 3.42 -2.72
N LEU A 119 18.00 2.65 -3.55
CA LEU A 119 17.55 1.35 -4.04
C LEU A 119 18.66 0.33 -3.81
N LYS A 120 18.33 -0.78 -3.16
CA LYS A 120 19.23 -1.92 -2.96
C LYS A 120 18.57 -3.20 -3.42
N VAL A 121 19.40 -4.13 -3.92
CA VAL A 121 18.96 -5.44 -4.39
C VAL A 121 19.88 -6.53 -3.83
N ALA A 122 19.30 -7.70 -3.56
CA ALA A 122 20.02 -8.87 -3.09
C ALA A 122 19.36 -10.14 -3.65
N ILE A 123 20.12 -11.24 -3.65
CA ILE A 123 19.59 -12.59 -3.91
C ILE A 123 19.72 -13.35 -2.59
N LEU A 124 18.62 -13.91 -2.11
CA LEU A 124 18.54 -14.64 -0.86
C LEU A 124 18.26 -16.14 -1.14
N ASP A 125 18.84 -17.00 -0.33
CA ASP A 125 18.81 -18.45 -0.59
C ASP A 125 17.51 -19.10 -0.14
N ASP A 126 16.83 -18.54 0.86
CA ASP A 126 15.64 -19.13 1.47
C ASP A 126 14.67 -18.06 2.02
N ILE A 127 13.48 -18.52 2.38
CA ILE A 127 12.43 -17.65 2.92
C ILE A 127 12.78 -17.09 4.31
N GLU A 128 13.57 -17.80 5.11
CA GLU A 128 14.00 -17.32 6.42
C GLU A 128 14.91 -16.10 6.28
N SER A 129 15.78 -16.11 5.29
CA SER A 129 16.61 -14.96 4.93
C SER A 129 15.77 -13.77 4.51
N VAL A 130 14.68 -13.99 3.72
CA VAL A 130 13.74 -12.94 3.35
C VAL A 130 13.05 -12.34 4.59
N VAL A 131 12.59 -13.20 5.50
CA VAL A 131 11.96 -12.74 6.75
C VAL A 131 12.95 -11.93 7.59
N ASN A 132 14.17 -12.40 7.76
CA ASN A 132 15.20 -11.75 8.57
C ASN A 132 15.56 -10.36 8.00
N GLU A 133 15.73 -10.26 6.67
CA GLU A 133 16.00 -8.98 6.01
C GLU A 133 14.81 -8.00 6.14
N ALA A 134 13.59 -8.47 5.89
CA ALA A 134 12.39 -7.63 5.99
C ALA A 134 12.19 -7.09 7.42
N VAL A 135 12.39 -7.94 8.44
CA VAL A 135 12.30 -7.54 9.85
C VAL A 135 13.44 -6.60 10.23
N GLY A 136 14.66 -6.91 9.80
CA GLY A 136 15.85 -6.06 10.06
C GLY A 136 15.73 -4.66 9.47
N LEU A 137 15.13 -4.54 8.29
CA LEU A 137 14.81 -3.28 7.63
C LEU A 137 13.58 -2.56 8.22
N ARG A 138 12.84 -3.20 9.13
CA ARG A 138 11.54 -2.72 9.61
C ARG A 138 10.57 -2.45 8.45
N THR A 139 10.62 -3.31 7.43
CA THR A 139 9.72 -3.20 6.26
C THR A 139 8.28 -3.19 6.70
N ARG A 140 7.49 -2.25 6.18
CA ARG A 140 6.04 -2.14 6.46
C ARG A 140 5.19 -2.72 5.33
N GLU A 141 5.76 -2.81 4.13
CA GLU A 141 5.07 -3.34 2.95
C GLU A 141 6.03 -4.10 2.05
N ILE A 142 5.61 -5.30 1.63
CA ILE A 142 6.25 -6.13 0.62
C ILE A 142 5.33 -6.18 -0.60
N VAL A 143 5.87 -5.86 -1.76
CA VAL A 143 5.22 -6.08 -3.06
C VAL A 143 5.74 -7.39 -3.62
N ALA A 144 4.85 -8.30 -3.98
CA ALA A 144 5.25 -9.62 -4.46
C ALA A 144 4.26 -10.17 -5.50
N ASP A 145 4.67 -11.24 -6.19
CA ASP A 145 3.82 -11.97 -7.11
C ASP A 145 2.72 -12.76 -6.37
N GLN A 146 1.78 -13.31 -7.14
CA GLN A 146 0.67 -14.08 -6.60
C GLN A 146 1.17 -15.31 -5.81
N TYR A 147 2.17 -16.01 -6.31
CA TYR A 147 2.72 -17.19 -5.64
C TYR A 147 3.21 -16.85 -4.22
N PHE A 148 3.99 -15.80 -4.09
CA PHE A 148 4.52 -15.36 -2.80
C PHE A 148 3.40 -14.94 -1.83
N VAL A 149 2.41 -14.19 -2.33
CA VAL A 149 1.24 -13.77 -1.53
C VAL A 149 0.48 -14.96 -0.98
N GLU A 150 0.18 -15.96 -1.82
CA GLU A 150 -0.57 -17.15 -1.44
C GLU A 150 0.17 -18.05 -0.43
N HIS A 151 1.51 -18.17 -0.57
CA HIS A 151 2.29 -19.09 0.26
C HIS A 151 2.83 -18.46 1.54
N PHE A 152 3.09 -17.17 1.54
CA PHE A 152 3.77 -16.49 2.65
C PHE A 152 3.03 -15.27 3.19
N GLY A 153 1.96 -14.81 2.54
CA GLY A 153 1.25 -13.58 2.93
C GLY A 153 0.80 -13.57 4.38
N GLU A 154 0.20 -14.65 4.88
CA GLU A 154 -0.25 -14.73 6.28
C GLU A 154 0.93 -14.67 7.27
N ARG A 155 2.06 -15.28 6.95
CA ARG A 155 3.26 -15.23 7.78
C ARG A 155 3.78 -13.81 7.98
N PHE A 156 3.83 -13.02 6.90
CA PHE A 156 4.26 -11.63 6.98
C PHE A 156 3.22 -10.74 7.66
N LYS A 157 1.94 -11.03 7.49
CA LYS A 157 0.87 -10.35 8.20
C LYS A 157 0.95 -10.53 9.72
N GLU A 158 1.33 -11.71 10.20
CA GLU A 158 1.59 -11.96 11.63
C GLU A 158 2.75 -11.10 12.17
N LEU A 159 3.67 -10.68 11.29
CA LEU A 159 4.76 -9.76 11.60
C LEU A 159 4.39 -8.28 11.40
N ASN A 160 3.10 -7.98 11.17
CA ASN A 160 2.58 -6.65 10.85
C ASN A 160 3.20 -6.04 9.57
N ILE A 161 3.56 -6.90 8.61
CA ILE A 161 4.06 -6.48 7.29
C ILE A 161 2.94 -6.72 6.28
N LEU A 162 2.50 -5.66 5.60
CA LEU A 162 1.52 -5.77 4.53
C LEU A 162 2.16 -6.44 3.32
N VAL A 163 1.53 -7.47 2.77
CA VAL A 163 1.94 -8.05 1.48
C VAL A 163 0.95 -7.64 0.41
N SER A 164 1.45 -6.91 -0.59
CA SER A 164 0.68 -6.40 -1.70
C SER A 164 0.98 -7.21 -2.94
N GLN A 165 -0.07 -7.74 -3.57
CA GLN A 165 0.08 -8.44 -4.83
C GLN A 165 0.32 -7.42 -5.96
N GLN A 166 1.35 -7.69 -6.76
CA GLN A 166 1.61 -7.01 -8.01
C GLN A 166 1.53 -8.06 -9.13
N ASN A 167 0.77 -7.77 -10.16
CA ASN A 167 0.81 -8.58 -11.37
C ASN A 167 2.14 -8.35 -12.09
N ASP A 168 2.58 -9.33 -12.86
CA ASP A 168 3.81 -9.24 -13.64
C ASP A 168 3.86 -7.91 -14.40
N VAL A 169 4.81 -7.08 -14.02
CA VAL A 169 5.12 -5.86 -14.77
C VAL A 169 5.96 -6.32 -15.96
N GLU A 170 5.48 -6.14 -17.17
CA GLU A 170 6.35 -6.26 -18.34
C GLU A 170 7.52 -5.29 -18.14
N ILE A 171 8.70 -5.86 -17.89
CA ILE A 171 9.93 -5.08 -17.82
C ILE A 171 10.18 -4.54 -19.24
N SER A 172 9.98 -3.25 -19.43
CA SER A 172 10.28 -2.61 -20.70
C SER A 172 11.76 -2.85 -21.07
N ALA A 173 12.07 -2.93 -22.37
CA ALA A 173 13.45 -3.11 -22.82
C ALA A 173 14.41 -2.06 -22.21
N GLU A 174 13.92 -0.84 -21.97
CA GLU A 174 14.67 0.25 -21.33
C GLU A 174 15.04 -0.06 -19.87
N LEU A 175 14.13 -0.68 -19.09
CA LEU A 175 14.43 -1.11 -17.73
C LEU A 175 15.43 -2.26 -17.70
N SER A 176 15.39 -3.16 -18.68
CA SER A 176 16.35 -4.26 -18.82
C SER A 176 17.77 -3.73 -19.05
N TYR A 177 17.94 -2.64 -19.78
CA TYR A 177 19.23 -1.97 -19.96
C TYR A 177 19.77 -1.38 -18.66
N LEU A 178 18.93 -0.70 -17.90
CA LEU A 178 19.30 -0.14 -16.59
C LEU A 178 19.72 -1.22 -15.58
N ILE A 179 19.05 -2.37 -15.59
CA ILE A 179 19.40 -3.50 -14.72
C ILE A 179 20.73 -4.13 -15.13
N GLN A 180 21.02 -4.24 -16.44
CA GLN A 180 22.30 -4.75 -16.94
C GLN A 180 23.47 -3.84 -16.55
N ASP A 181 23.30 -2.53 -16.60
CA ASP A 181 24.32 -1.56 -16.18
C ASP A 181 24.62 -1.62 -14.66
N LEU A 182 23.61 -1.91 -13.85
CA LEU A 182 23.77 -2.06 -12.39
C LEU A 182 24.41 -3.40 -11.98
N THR A 183 24.39 -4.40 -12.86
CA THR A 183 24.93 -5.76 -12.58
C THR A 183 26.24 -6.04 -13.30
N SER A 184 26.75 -5.09 -14.08
CA SER A 184 28.06 -5.21 -14.71
C SER A 184 29.18 -4.94 -13.70
N PRO A 185 30.21 -5.82 -13.61
CA PRO A 185 31.31 -5.70 -12.65
C PRO A 185 32.21 -4.47 -12.92
#